data_f96f8e9000b1496cce9f6294fa320b70
#
_entry.id   f96f8e9000b1496cce9f6294fa320b70
#
_cell.length_a   1.000
_cell.length_b   1.000
_cell.length_c   1.000
_cell.angle_alpha   90.00
_cell.angle_beta   90.00
_cell.angle_gamma   90.00
#
_symmetry.space_group_name_H-M   'P 1'
#
loop_
_entity.id
_entity.type
_entity.pdbx_description
1 polymer ?
#
loop_
_entity_poly.entity_id
_entity_poly.type
_entity_poly.pdbx_seq_one_letter_code
_entity_poly.pdbx_strand_id
1 'polypeptide(L)'
;SSLDRNVIWVGTDDGNVQLTTDRGKTWKNVAKKIHGAPVGSWVTQINASKYDPAEAVIVINNYRRNDWKPYVFKTNNYGKSWKSIANEEDVWGHALSFVQDPIEPNLQFLGTEYGLYVTLDNAKTWTKWTSGYPTVSTMDLKIHPREHDLVIGTFGRAAYILDDIRPLREMAFTKKDLMKKRLHFFEPPTAVLAINRQASGTRFEANAIFAGKNRGRGAMLTFVFNPDKKKKEKPKKDKGDKKGKPEDKKEKVTMEVLDEDGKVIRTVKHNVEAGINRVYWGLRRKGVRSPNAPKPTKPDAKEPGGPPVLPGEYTIRLSHGKDTTSQVVNVILDPRVGINTRNLERLQPIYERQMEITASVTKAMDRIRESKKIVESVNKMLDVKKNKSHKTLQKNGKSMTDSLKVLEELIVNKKGLQGIVRSPQILSGKISALNRYLYSNLTGPNKSHDYLLDYSEAETEKVLDQVNQFYKEEWPKYQTAVEDANLSLFKEFTPIKIN
;
A
#
# COMPACT_ATOMS: atom_id res chain seq x y z
N SER A 1 34.92 19.54 -2.26
CA SER A 1 33.92 19.91 -1.28
C SER A 1 32.80 20.73 -1.92
N SER A 2 31.56 20.46 -1.56
CA SER A 2 30.42 21.28 -2.00
C SER A 2 30.27 22.58 -1.19
N LEU A 3 30.98 22.68 -0.06
CA LEU A 3 30.95 23.84 0.85
C LEU A 3 32.05 24.85 0.55
N ASP A 4 33.21 24.39 0.10
CA ASP A 4 34.34 25.23 -0.24
C ASP A 4 35.00 24.71 -1.53
N ARG A 5 34.89 25.50 -2.58
CA ARG A 5 35.48 25.19 -3.89
C ARG A 5 37.01 25.17 -3.90
N ASN A 6 37.66 25.69 -2.86
CA ASN A 6 39.10 25.64 -2.73
C ASN A 6 39.60 24.27 -2.27
N VAL A 7 38.72 23.48 -1.64
CA VAL A 7 39.04 22.18 -1.06
C VAL A 7 38.72 21.06 -2.06
N ILE A 8 39.76 20.38 -2.52
CA ILE A 8 39.64 19.22 -3.43
C ILE A 8 40.43 18.06 -2.84
N TRP A 9 39.79 16.90 -2.79
CA TRP A 9 40.37 15.63 -2.38
C TRP A 9 40.57 14.71 -3.59
N VAL A 10 41.69 14.04 -3.69
CA VAL A 10 42.00 13.06 -4.75
C VAL A 10 42.56 11.81 -4.10
N GLY A 11 41.95 10.65 -4.38
CA GLY A 11 42.45 9.33 -4.00
C GLY A 11 42.89 8.57 -5.24
N THR A 12 43.91 7.75 -5.08
CA THR A 12 44.47 6.96 -6.20
C THR A 12 44.44 5.47 -5.86
N ASP A 13 44.62 4.64 -6.88
CA ASP A 13 44.65 3.16 -6.76
C ASP A 13 45.93 2.63 -6.14
N ASP A 14 47.01 3.43 -6.13
CA ASP A 14 48.28 3.14 -5.44
C ASP A 14 48.33 3.67 -4.00
N GLY A 15 47.20 4.17 -3.49
CA GLY A 15 47.02 4.53 -2.07
C GLY A 15 47.42 5.94 -1.71
N ASN A 16 47.63 6.84 -2.66
CA ASN A 16 47.86 8.26 -2.35
C ASN A 16 46.50 8.95 -2.05
N VAL A 17 46.55 9.87 -1.09
CA VAL A 17 45.43 10.77 -0.76
C VAL A 17 45.96 12.19 -0.81
N GLN A 18 45.63 12.92 -1.87
CA GLN A 18 46.06 14.27 -2.08
C GLN A 18 44.96 15.26 -1.68
N LEU A 19 45.36 16.34 -1.03
CA LEU A 19 44.48 17.43 -0.65
C LEU A 19 45.05 18.77 -1.10
N THR A 20 44.19 19.58 -1.71
CA THR A 20 44.43 21.01 -1.90
C THR A 20 43.40 21.82 -1.13
N THR A 21 43.77 22.99 -0.62
CA THR A 21 42.89 23.97 -0.02
C THR A 21 42.95 25.34 -0.70
N ASP A 22 43.56 25.36 -1.91
CA ASP A 22 43.80 26.57 -2.71
C ASP A 22 43.49 26.35 -4.22
N ARG A 23 42.51 25.50 -4.53
CA ARG A 23 42.08 25.13 -5.90
C ARG A 23 43.13 24.43 -6.73
N GLY A 24 44.00 23.68 -6.11
CA GLY A 24 45.01 22.90 -6.82
C GLY A 24 46.33 23.63 -7.11
N LYS A 25 46.54 24.81 -6.53
CA LYS A 25 47.82 25.50 -6.62
C LYS A 25 48.91 24.74 -5.85
N THR A 26 48.57 24.24 -4.67
CA THR A 26 49.42 23.36 -3.87
C THR A 26 48.69 22.10 -3.43
N TRP A 27 49.42 21.01 -3.35
CA TRP A 27 48.92 19.71 -2.99
C TRP A 27 49.72 19.11 -1.83
N LYS A 28 49.03 18.46 -0.91
CA LYS A 28 49.63 17.75 0.23
C LYS A 28 49.17 16.29 0.21
N ASN A 29 50.12 15.38 0.21
CA ASN A 29 49.83 13.96 0.40
C ASN A 29 49.58 13.69 1.88
N VAL A 30 48.34 13.32 2.26
CA VAL A 30 47.91 13.04 3.63
C VAL A 30 47.82 11.53 3.90
N ALA A 31 48.11 10.65 2.94
CA ALA A 31 48.00 9.21 3.10
C ALA A 31 48.79 8.66 4.30
N LYS A 32 49.99 9.19 4.54
CA LYS A 32 50.88 8.77 5.64
C LYS A 32 50.26 9.07 7.04
N LYS A 33 49.20 9.87 7.11
CA LYS A 33 48.48 10.19 8.35
C LYS A 33 47.33 9.23 8.67
N ILE A 34 47.04 8.29 7.74
CA ILE A 34 45.99 7.27 7.89
C ILE A 34 46.61 6.05 8.56
N HIS A 35 46.59 6.03 9.90
CA HIS A 35 47.09 4.89 10.65
C HIS A 35 46.07 3.74 10.65
N GLY A 36 46.58 2.51 10.39
CA GLY A 36 45.76 1.31 10.38
C GLY A 36 45.33 0.81 9.00
N ALA A 37 45.52 1.60 7.94
CA ALA A 37 45.39 1.10 6.57
C ALA A 37 46.73 0.58 6.04
N PRO A 38 46.76 -0.53 5.30
CA PRO A 38 47.99 -1.00 4.66
C PRO A 38 48.48 -0.02 3.60
N VAL A 39 49.78 0.24 3.57
CA VAL A 39 50.38 1.16 2.61
C VAL A 39 50.18 0.68 1.16
N GLY A 40 49.84 1.60 0.26
CA GLY A 40 49.57 1.30 -1.15
C GLY A 40 48.27 0.55 -1.40
N SER A 41 47.29 0.65 -0.48
CA SER A 41 45.96 0.11 -0.69
C SER A 41 45.12 1.04 -1.54
N TRP A 42 44.23 0.50 -2.34
CA TRP A 42 43.39 1.27 -3.26
C TRP A 42 42.38 2.17 -2.51
N VAL A 43 42.42 3.46 -2.78
CA VAL A 43 41.37 4.42 -2.33
C VAL A 43 40.20 4.36 -3.30
N THR A 44 39.16 3.65 -2.96
CA THR A 44 38.00 3.42 -3.83
C THR A 44 37.06 4.62 -3.89
N GLN A 45 36.96 5.36 -2.79
CA GLN A 45 36.06 6.52 -2.70
C GLN A 45 36.59 7.53 -1.69
N ILE A 46 36.38 8.82 -2.02
CA ILE A 46 36.47 9.92 -1.07
C ILE A 46 35.13 10.63 -1.08
N ASN A 47 34.56 10.83 0.10
CA ASN A 47 33.29 11.53 0.31
C ASN A 47 33.57 12.77 1.16
N ALA A 48 33.67 13.95 0.50
CA ALA A 48 33.76 15.22 1.21
C ALA A 48 32.45 15.54 1.90
N SER A 49 32.50 15.93 3.17
CA SER A 49 31.32 16.21 3.97
C SER A 49 30.49 17.37 3.38
N LYS A 50 29.20 17.28 3.58
CA LYS A 50 28.24 18.36 3.28
C LYS A 50 27.98 19.27 4.49
N TYR A 51 28.67 19.04 5.60
CA TYR A 51 28.49 19.78 6.87
C TYR A 51 29.70 20.59 7.29
N ASP A 52 30.91 20.13 6.93
CA ASP A 52 32.16 20.79 7.28
C ASP A 52 33.19 20.60 6.14
N PRO A 53 33.78 21.69 5.58
CA PRO A 53 34.76 21.58 4.52
C PRO A 53 36.05 20.87 4.97
N ALA A 54 36.34 20.83 6.27
CA ALA A 54 37.50 20.13 6.82
C ALA A 54 37.27 18.61 7.01
N GLU A 55 36.00 18.16 6.86
CA GLU A 55 35.61 16.77 7.07
C GLU A 55 35.56 16.01 5.75
N ALA A 56 36.12 14.81 5.77
CA ALA A 56 35.97 13.84 4.67
C ALA A 56 36.00 12.41 5.21
N VAL A 57 35.35 11.51 4.48
CA VAL A 57 35.42 10.07 4.68
C VAL A 57 36.08 9.43 3.49
N ILE A 58 37.03 8.53 3.72
CA ILE A 58 37.67 7.74 2.67
C ILE A 58 37.37 6.26 2.89
N VAL A 59 37.17 5.58 1.77
CA VAL A 59 37.01 4.13 1.68
C VAL A 59 38.26 3.57 0.99
N ILE A 60 38.88 2.61 1.66
CA ILE A 60 40.11 1.97 1.17
C ILE A 60 39.85 0.46 1.16
N ASN A 61 40.35 -0.23 0.14
CA ASN A 61 40.34 -1.67 0.15
C ASN A 61 41.72 -2.26 -0.23
N ASN A 62 41.96 -3.46 0.22
CA ASN A 62 43.21 -4.17 0.01
C ASN A 62 42.97 -5.64 -0.41
N TYR A 63 41.78 -5.96 -0.93
CA TYR A 63 41.39 -7.33 -1.29
C TYR A 63 42.35 -7.98 -2.31
N ARG A 64 43.00 -7.20 -3.18
CA ARG A 64 43.98 -7.69 -4.15
C ARG A 64 45.23 -8.27 -3.48
N ARG A 65 45.44 -7.98 -2.18
CA ARG A 65 46.50 -8.53 -1.34
C ARG A 65 45.98 -9.50 -0.29
N ASN A 66 44.76 -10.09 -0.54
CA ASN A 66 44.11 -11.03 0.33
C ASN A 66 43.78 -10.47 1.75
N ASP A 67 43.46 -9.18 1.80
CA ASP A 67 43.08 -8.48 3.02
C ASP A 67 41.67 -7.92 2.84
N TRP A 68 40.71 -8.52 3.55
CA TRP A 68 39.27 -8.32 3.37
C TRP A 68 38.66 -7.39 4.42
N LYS A 69 39.49 -6.69 5.21
CA LYS A 69 39.02 -5.78 6.25
C LYS A 69 38.31 -4.56 5.71
N PRO A 70 37.28 -4.02 6.43
CA PRO A 70 36.59 -2.79 6.05
C PRO A 70 37.40 -1.56 6.48
N TYR A 71 38.22 -1.04 5.61
CA TYR A 71 38.99 0.16 5.86
C TYR A 71 38.20 1.42 5.49
N VAL A 72 37.60 2.10 6.49
CA VAL A 72 36.87 3.33 6.35
C VAL A 72 37.35 4.33 7.39
N PHE A 73 37.86 5.48 6.93
CA PHE A 73 38.43 6.47 7.84
C PHE A 73 37.78 7.84 7.64
N LYS A 74 37.63 8.55 8.75
CA LYS A 74 37.06 9.91 8.79
C LYS A 74 38.09 10.89 9.31
N THR A 75 38.22 12.04 8.66
CA THR A 75 38.95 13.22 9.15
C THR A 75 37.98 14.36 9.40
N ASN A 76 38.29 15.26 10.34
CA ASN A 76 37.58 16.51 10.60
C ASN A 76 38.53 17.73 10.62
N ASN A 77 39.73 17.58 10.09
CA ASN A 77 40.79 18.58 10.19
C ASN A 77 41.69 18.63 8.97
N TYR A 78 41.10 18.53 7.78
CA TYR A 78 41.83 18.54 6.51
C TYR A 78 42.90 17.45 6.41
N GLY A 79 42.59 16.25 6.88
CA GLY A 79 43.50 15.09 6.79
C GLY A 79 44.74 15.15 7.69
N LYS A 80 44.79 16.04 8.67
CA LYS A 80 45.89 16.10 9.65
C LYS A 80 45.89 14.86 10.57
N SER A 81 44.71 14.31 10.84
CA SER A 81 44.50 13.04 11.53
C SER A 81 43.26 12.33 11.02
N TRP A 82 43.25 11.01 11.18
CA TRP A 82 42.17 10.13 10.70
C TRP A 82 41.77 9.17 11.81
N LYS A 83 40.47 8.84 11.87
CA LYS A 83 39.88 7.87 12.77
C LYS A 83 39.19 6.80 11.97
N SER A 84 39.43 5.52 12.28
CA SER A 84 38.64 4.42 11.72
C SER A 84 37.21 4.52 12.22
N ILE A 85 36.26 4.35 11.31
CA ILE A 85 34.81 4.38 11.58
C ILE A 85 34.09 3.08 11.20
N ALA A 86 34.84 2.05 10.83
CA ALA A 86 34.34 0.70 10.63
C ALA A 86 35.38 -0.31 11.16
N ASN A 87 34.93 -1.46 11.64
CA ASN A 87 35.75 -2.55 12.13
C ASN A 87 35.14 -3.89 11.69
N GLU A 88 35.92 -4.99 11.87
CA GLU A 88 35.51 -6.33 11.45
C GLU A 88 34.45 -6.96 12.36
N GLU A 89 34.22 -6.42 13.58
CA GLU A 89 33.20 -6.92 14.50
C GLU A 89 31.79 -6.57 14.01
N ASP A 90 31.62 -5.36 13.50
CA ASP A 90 30.32 -4.85 13.07
C ASP A 90 30.08 -4.96 11.55
N VAL A 91 31.15 -4.93 10.75
CA VAL A 91 31.10 -4.82 9.27
C VAL A 91 31.89 -5.94 8.61
N TRP A 92 31.22 -6.75 7.83
CA TRP A 92 31.85 -7.86 7.08
C TRP A 92 32.25 -7.47 5.67
N GLY A 93 33.44 -7.92 5.28
CA GLY A 93 34.01 -7.76 3.98
C GLY A 93 34.61 -6.37 3.74
N HIS A 94 35.43 -6.27 2.72
CA HIS A 94 36.07 -5.02 2.40
C HIS A 94 35.06 -3.96 1.97
N ALA A 95 35.32 -2.72 2.36
CA ALA A 95 34.47 -1.58 2.04
C ALA A 95 34.64 -1.16 0.57
N LEU A 96 33.53 -0.76 -0.06
CA LEU A 96 33.47 -0.38 -1.47
C LEU A 96 32.93 1.04 -1.68
N SER A 97 31.88 1.41 -0.94
CA SER A 97 31.17 2.68 -1.11
C SER A 97 30.66 3.21 0.22
N PHE A 98 30.52 4.53 0.31
CA PHE A 98 30.02 5.23 1.50
C PHE A 98 29.21 6.43 1.08
N VAL A 99 28.12 6.71 1.82
CA VAL A 99 27.37 7.96 1.68
C VAL A 99 26.86 8.42 3.04
N GLN A 100 27.10 9.69 3.36
CA GLN A 100 26.47 10.37 4.49
C GLN A 100 25.20 11.07 4.01
N ASP A 101 24.13 10.97 4.80
CA ASP A 101 22.89 11.66 4.49
C ASP A 101 23.11 13.19 4.49
N PRO A 102 22.60 13.91 3.48
CA PRO A 102 22.83 15.35 3.37
C PRO A 102 22.01 16.21 4.33
N ILE A 103 21.07 15.61 5.09
CA ILE A 103 20.15 16.31 6.00
C ILE A 103 20.40 15.90 7.45
N GLU A 104 20.67 14.60 7.71
CA GLU A 104 20.93 14.06 9.05
C GLU A 104 22.34 13.44 9.10
N PRO A 105 23.34 14.13 9.71
CA PRO A 105 24.72 13.68 9.69
C PRO A 105 24.98 12.36 10.43
N ASN A 106 24.10 11.97 11.35
CA ASN A 106 24.22 10.68 12.06
C ASN A 106 23.79 9.50 11.20
N LEU A 107 23.00 9.72 10.13
CA LEU A 107 22.59 8.69 9.20
C LEU A 107 23.62 8.53 8.09
N GLN A 108 24.23 7.35 8.02
CA GLN A 108 25.23 7.05 6.99
C GLN A 108 25.01 5.61 6.50
N PHE A 109 25.44 5.35 5.27
CA PHE A 109 25.37 4.02 4.65
C PHE A 109 26.73 3.62 4.15
N LEU A 110 27.04 2.34 4.31
CA LEU A 110 28.30 1.73 3.88
C LEU A 110 28.01 0.49 3.04
N GLY A 111 28.54 0.47 1.84
CA GLY A 111 28.53 -0.68 0.95
C GLY A 111 29.79 -1.50 1.08
N THR A 112 29.64 -2.82 1.20
CA THR A 112 30.73 -3.78 1.27
C THR A 112 30.55 -4.91 0.24
N GLU A 113 31.53 -5.80 0.13
CA GLU A 113 31.41 -7.03 -0.66
C GLU A 113 30.19 -7.87 -0.24
N TYR A 114 29.80 -7.84 1.03
CA TYR A 114 28.72 -8.67 1.56
C TYR A 114 27.44 -7.92 1.91
N GLY A 115 27.24 -6.72 1.34
CA GLY A 115 25.98 -6.02 1.42
C GLY A 115 26.03 -4.57 1.86
N LEU A 116 24.89 -4.11 2.30
CA LEU A 116 24.65 -2.75 2.77
C LEU A 116 24.63 -2.71 4.31
N TYR A 117 25.26 -1.70 4.87
CA TYR A 117 25.22 -1.38 6.30
C TYR A 117 24.70 0.03 6.51
N VAL A 118 24.03 0.25 7.62
CA VAL A 118 23.50 1.55 8.05
C VAL A 118 23.92 1.86 9.47
N THR A 119 24.23 3.13 9.71
CA THR A 119 24.41 3.68 11.05
C THR A 119 23.42 4.82 11.27
N LEU A 120 22.94 4.95 12.51
CA LEU A 120 22.04 6.02 12.97
C LEU A 120 22.71 6.90 14.05
N ASP A 121 23.99 6.68 14.32
CA ASP A 121 24.72 7.28 15.44
C ASP A 121 26.12 7.82 15.07
N ASN A 122 26.27 8.22 13.78
CA ASN A 122 27.52 8.75 13.22
C ASN A 122 28.67 7.72 13.31
N ALA A 123 28.39 6.53 12.81
CA ALA A 123 29.34 5.41 12.70
C ALA A 123 29.93 4.90 14.04
N LYS A 124 29.20 5.05 15.15
CA LYS A 124 29.56 4.39 16.41
C LYS A 124 29.19 2.92 16.39
N THR A 125 28.04 2.61 15.77
CA THR A 125 27.57 1.24 15.52
C THR A 125 27.08 1.08 14.09
N TRP A 126 27.26 -0.10 13.52
CA TRP A 126 26.78 -0.45 12.19
C TRP A 126 25.80 -1.62 12.25
N THR A 127 24.72 -1.52 11.48
CA THR A 127 23.72 -2.59 11.36
C THR A 127 23.64 -3.01 9.90
N LYS A 128 23.77 -4.32 9.64
CA LYS A 128 23.58 -4.88 8.30
C LYS A 128 22.12 -4.77 7.87
N TRP A 129 21.89 -4.20 6.68
CA TRP A 129 20.56 -4.12 6.08
C TRP A 129 20.22 -5.42 5.36
N THR A 130 19.25 -6.17 5.87
CA THR A 130 18.85 -7.48 5.33
C THR A 130 17.43 -7.51 4.77
N SER A 131 16.59 -6.52 5.10
CA SER A 131 15.19 -6.47 4.66
C SER A 131 15.08 -6.04 3.21
N GLY A 132 14.65 -6.97 2.35
CA GLY A 132 14.44 -6.71 0.91
C GLY A 132 15.73 -6.46 0.10
N TYR A 133 16.90 -6.66 0.71
CA TYR A 133 18.19 -6.49 0.08
C TYR A 133 19.06 -7.76 0.27
N PRO A 134 19.61 -8.32 -0.82
CA PRO A 134 20.40 -9.55 -0.73
C PRO A 134 21.84 -9.30 -0.25
N THR A 135 22.53 -10.39 0.07
CA THR A 135 23.98 -10.36 0.23
C THR A 135 24.62 -10.25 -1.16
N VAL A 136 25.11 -9.06 -1.49
CA VAL A 136 25.68 -8.73 -2.81
C VAL A 136 26.66 -7.58 -2.66
N SER A 137 27.72 -7.55 -3.47
CA SER A 137 28.67 -6.44 -3.49
C SER A 137 27.96 -5.12 -3.81
N THR A 138 28.06 -4.18 -2.87
CA THR A 138 27.42 -2.86 -2.93
C THR A 138 28.44 -1.83 -3.40
N MET A 139 28.42 -1.54 -4.69
CA MET A 139 29.48 -0.81 -5.38
C MET A 139 29.36 0.70 -5.31
N ASP A 140 28.15 1.24 -5.33
CA ASP A 140 27.91 2.68 -5.24
C ASP A 140 26.62 3.00 -4.51
N LEU A 141 26.60 4.14 -3.82
CA LEU A 141 25.49 4.62 -2.99
C LEU A 141 25.26 6.10 -3.29
N LYS A 142 24.00 6.44 -3.63
CA LYS A 142 23.58 7.83 -3.83
C LYS A 142 22.24 8.08 -3.19
N ILE A 143 22.11 9.21 -2.50
CA ILE A 143 20.83 9.65 -1.95
C ILE A 143 20.21 10.66 -2.92
N HIS A 144 18.99 10.35 -3.39
CA HIS A 144 18.27 11.22 -4.30
C HIS A 144 17.74 12.44 -3.52
N PRO A 145 18.10 13.69 -3.93
CA PRO A 145 17.85 14.86 -3.08
C PRO A 145 16.37 15.24 -2.93
N ARG A 146 15.55 14.98 -3.95
CA ARG A 146 14.11 15.29 -3.98
C ARG A 146 13.25 14.17 -3.41
N GLU A 147 13.52 12.92 -3.85
CA GLU A 147 12.67 11.77 -3.48
C GLU A 147 13.08 11.17 -2.13
N HIS A 148 14.28 11.51 -1.64
CA HIS A 148 14.86 10.95 -0.42
C HIS A 148 15.02 9.43 -0.47
N ASP A 149 15.28 8.91 -1.66
CA ASP A 149 15.53 7.48 -1.89
C ASP A 149 17.04 7.22 -1.83
N LEU A 150 17.42 6.07 -1.28
CA LEU A 150 18.77 5.56 -1.42
C LEU A 150 18.86 4.69 -2.66
N VAL A 151 19.63 5.12 -3.64
CA VAL A 151 19.94 4.37 -4.86
C VAL A 151 21.21 3.58 -4.64
N ILE A 152 21.16 2.28 -4.91
CA ILE A 152 22.22 1.31 -4.58
C ILE A 152 22.64 0.59 -5.84
N GLY A 153 23.87 0.82 -6.28
CA GLY A 153 24.51 0.11 -7.37
C GLY A 153 25.18 -1.17 -6.88
N THR A 154 24.91 -2.31 -7.50
CA THR A 154 25.48 -3.59 -7.10
C THR A 154 26.32 -4.21 -8.21
N PHE A 155 27.24 -5.09 -7.84
CA PHE A 155 27.92 -5.93 -8.80
C PHE A 155 27.15 -7.23 -9.03
N GLY A 156 26.66 -7.41 -10.24
CA GLY A 156 26.01 -8.64 -10.68
C GLY A 156 24.49 -8.75 -10.41
N ARG A 157 23.86 -7.77 -9.69
CA ARG A 157 22.41 -7.79 -9.44
C ARG A 157 21.71 -6.45 -9.71
N ALA A 158 22.19 -5.72 -10.71
CA ALA A 158 21.64 -4.42 -11.15
C ALA A 158 21.59 -3.38 -10.01
N ALA A 159 20.56 -2.55 -9.96
CA ALA A 159 20.39 -1.51 -8.97
C ALA A 159 19.18 -1.77 -8.08
N TYR A 160 19.28 -1.37 -6.81
CA TYR A 160 18.19 -1.38 -5.84
C TYR A 160 17.85 0.05 -5.43
N ILE A 161 16.62 0.25 -5.01
CA ILE A 161 16.16 1.52 -4.47
C ILE A 161 15.50 1.25 -3.12
N LEU A 162 16.01 1.89 -2.08
CA LEU A 162 15.33 1.98 -0.80
C LEU A 162 14.52 3.27 -0.80
N ASP A 163 13.22 3.13 -1.06
CA ASP A 163 12.29 4.26 -1.10
C ASP A 163 12.22 4.97 0.25
N ASP A 164 12.34 6.28 0.24
CA ASP A 164 12.10 7.18 1.36
C ASP A 164 12.82 6.82 2.67
N ILE A 165 14.00 7.37 2.84
CA ILE A 165 14.83 7.18 4.04
C ILE A 165 14.52 8.18 5.16
N ARG A 166 13.49 9.04 5.05
CA ARG A 166 13.13 10.00 6.11
C ARG A 166 12.79 9.35 7.45
N PRO A 167 12.15 8.18 7.52
CA PRO A 167 12.01 7.45 8.77
C PRO A 167 13.35 7.15 9.47
N LEU A 168 14.39 6.83 8.71
CA LEU A 168 15.74 6.60 9.26
C LEU A 168 16.37 7.91 9.75
N ARG A 169 16.11 9.05 9.09
CA ARG A 169 16.55 10.37 9.57
C ARG A 169 15.93 10.70 10.92
N GLU A 170 14.60 10.51 11.06
CA GLU A 170 13.92 10.77 12.34
C GLU A 170 14.47 9.87 13.45
N MET A 171 14.75 8.61 13.15
CA MET A 171 15.36 7.68 14.12
C MET A 171 16.77 8.13 14.53
N ALA A 172 17.59 8.58 13.58
CA ALA A 172 18.95 9.07 13.84
C ALA A 172 18.93 10.41 14.62
N PHE A 173 18.04 11.31 14.26
CA PHE A 173 17.90 12.62 14.90
C PHE A 173 17.42 12.51 16.36
N THR A 174 16.36 11.74 16.59
CA THR A 174 15.74 11.66 17.92
C THR A 174 16.59 10.92 18.93
N LYS A 175 17.54 10.10 18.50
CA LYS A 175 18.36 9.22 19.35
C LYS A 175 17.53 8.36 20.31
N LYS A 176 16.21 8.36 20.16
CA LYS A 176 15.25 7.54 20.91
C LYS A 176 15.00 6.27 20.15
N ASP A 177 14.86 5.18 20.86
CA ASP A 177 14.51 3.91 20.27
C ASP A 177 13.03 3.91 19.86
N LEU A 178 12.74 4.53 18.71
CA LEU A 178 11.39 4.59 18.13
C LEU A 178 10.86 3.19 17.81
N MET A 179 11.76 2.23 17.61
CA MET A 179 11.41 0.83 17.39
C MET A 179 10.73 0.17 18.59
N LYS A 180 10.90 0.72 19.81
CA LYS A 180 10.20 0.25 21.02
C LYS A 180 8.81 0.84 21.21
N LYS A 181 8.44 1.88 20.47
CA LYS A 181 7.10 2.45 20.58
C LYS A 181 6.06 1.45 20.09
N ARG A 182 4.91 1.46 20.73
CA ARG A 182 3.80 0.57 20.37
C ARG A 182 3.21 0.93 19.00
N LEU A 183 2.99 2.22 18.78
CA LEU A 183 2.57 2.78 17.51
C LEU A 183 3.28 4.14 17.33
N HIS A 184 4.00 4.32 16.25
CA HIS A 184 4.63 5.58 15.88
C HIS A 184 4.52 5.79 14.37
N PHE A 185 3.96 6.93 13.97
CA PHE A 185 3.74 7.26 12.58
C PHE A 185 4.74 8.32 12.15
N PHE A 186 5.61 7.97 11.21
CA PHE A 186 6.59 8.87 10.61
C PHE A 186 5.91 9.87 9.68
N GLU A 187 6.51 11.04 9.50
CA GLU A 187 6.05 12.03 8.54
C GLU A 187 5.99 11.42 7.13
N PRO A 188 4.82 11.43 6.47
CA PRO A 188 4.69 10.87 5.14
C PRO A 188 5.18 11.83 4.06
N PRO A 189 5.64 11.30 2.91
CA PRO A 189 5.97 12.12 1.76
C PRO A 189 4.73 12.79 1.16
N THR A 190 4.95 13.92 0.47
CA THR A 190 3.96 14.49 -0.43
C THR A 190 3.46 13.43 -1.39
N ALA A 191 2.15 13.28 -1.49
CA ALA A 191 1.50 12.32 -2.37
C ALA A 191 1.08 12.98 -3.68
N VAL A 192 1.32 12.29 -4.79
CA VAL A 192 0.99 12.80 -6.13
C VAL A 192 -0.24 12.09 -6.67
N LEU A 193 -1.24 12.84 -7.13
CA LEU A 193 -2.36 12.34 -7.93
C LEU A 193 -1.85 11.97 -9.33
N ALA A 194 -0.99 10.97 -9.39
CA ALA A 194 -0.28 10.58 -10.59
C ALA A 194 -1.22 9.99 -11.65
N ILE A 195 -1.08 10.48 -12.89
CA ILE A 195 -1.73 9.91 -14.05
C ILE A 195 -0.83 8.83 -14.64
N ASN A 196 -1.07 7.60 -14.22
CA ASN A 196 -0.34 6.45 -14.75
C ASN A 196 -1.16 5.81 -15.86
N ARG A 197 -0.99 6.27 -17.08
CA ARG A 197 -1.49 5.58 -18.27
C ARG A 197 -0.42 4.60 -18.75
N GLN A 198 -0.82 3.36 -18.92
CA GLN A 198 0.00 2.42 -19.67
C GLN A 198 -0.05 2.84 -21.14
N ALA A 199 1.08 2.83 -21.82
CA ALA A 199 1.10 2.96 -23.28
C ALA A 199 0.16 1.91 -23.90
N SER A 200 -0.52 2.29 -24.99
CA SER A 200 -1.35 1.35 -25.74
C SER A 200 -0.50 0.18 -26.24
N GLY A 201 -1.03 -1.02 -26.15
CA GLY A 201 -0.36 -2.24 -26.54
C GLY A 201 0.03 -3.14 -25.38
N THR A 202 0.49 -4.32 -25.69
CA THR A 202 0.97 -5.30 -24.71
C THR A 202 2.38 -4.90 -24.28
N ARG A 203 2.63 -4.82 -22.98
CA ARG A 203 3.98 -4.72 -22.47
C ARG A 203 4.68 -6.05 -22.73
N PHE A 204 5.71 -5.98 -23.52
CA PHE A 204 6.56 -7.10 -23.80
C PHE A 204 7.93 -6.84 -23.18
N GLU A 205 8.30 -7.64 -22.21
CA GLU A 205 9.54 -7.48 -21.46
C GLU A 205 10.74 -8.10 -22.21
N ALA A 206 10.51 -8.59 -23.43
CA ALA A 206 11.50 -9.28 -24.27
C ALA A 206 12.19 -10.42 -23.48
N ASN A 207 13.51 -10.38 -23.37
CA ASN A 207 14.31 -11.35 -22.63
C ASN A 207 14.54 -10.95 -21.17
N ALA A 208 13.80 -9.97 -20.62
CA ALA A 208 13.94 -9.57 -19.24
C ALA A 208 13.51 -10.72 -18.31
N ILE A 209 14.48 -11.27 -17.57
CA ILE A 209 14.26 -12.35 -16.62
C ILE A 209 13.65 -11.81 -15.31
N PHE A 210 13.89 -10.53 -15.02
CA PHE A 210 13.45 -9.88 -13.79
C PHE A 210 13.03 -8.43 -14.06
N ALA A 211 11.85 -8.09 -13.52
CA ALA A 211 11.38 -6.71 -13.46
C ALA A 211 11.13 -6.34 -11.97
N GLY A 212 11.81 -5.29 -11.52
CA GLY A 212 11.60 -4.74 -10.18
C GLY A 212 10.20 -4.16 -10.03
N LYS A 213 9.61 -4.30 -8.85
CA LYS A 213 8.31 -3.68 -8.53
C LYS A 213 8.50 -2.17 -8.40
N ASN A 214 7.64 -1.41 -9.05
CA ASN A 214 7.57 0.03 -8.85
C ASN A 214 7.06 0.35 -7.43
N ARG A 215 7.42 1.54 -6.93
CA ARG A 215 6.83 2.14 -5.74
C ARG A 215 5.30 2.10 -5.81
N GLY A 216 4.64 1.81 -4.70
CA GLY A 216 3.18 1.79 -4.59
C GLY A 216 2.57 3.15 -4.93
N ARG A 217 1.35 3.14 -5.48
CA ARG A 217 0.63 4.36 -5.86
C ARG A 217 -0.07 4.99 -4.66
N GLY A 218 -0.13 6.32 -4.64
CA GLY A 218 -0.80 7.11 -3.62
C GLY A 218 0.13 7.58 -2.51
N ALA A 219 -0.44 7.90 -1.35
CA ALA A 219 0.31 8.31 -0.19
C ALA A 219 1.00 7.11 0.47
N MET A 220 2.31 7.18 0.60
CA MET A 220 3.12 6.16 1.27
C MET A 220 3.19 6.48 2.75
N LEU A 221 2.75 5.55 3.59
CA LEU A 221 2.60 5.72 5.03
C LEU A 221 3.50 4.71 5.73
N THR A 222 4.52 5.20 6.42
CA THR A 222 5.48 4.37 7.15
C THR A 222 5.29 4.56 8.64
N PHE A 223 5.18 3.47 9.40
CA PHE A 223 4.99 3.52 10.86
C PHE A 223 5.61 2.31 11.54
N VAL A 224 5.96 2.49 12.81
CA VAL A 224 6.34 1.40 13.71
C VAL A 224 5.09 0.86 14.38
N PHE A 225 4.99 -0.45 14.45
CA PHE A 225 3.97 -1.15 15.22
C PHE A 225 4.61 -2.27 16.06
N ASN A 226 4.28 -2.30 17.34
CA ASN A 226 4.66 -3.39 18.22
C ASN A 226 3.42 -3.87 18.98
N PRO A 227 2.98 -5.12 18.77
CA PRO A 227 1.87 -5.68 19.52
C PRO A 227 2.23 -5.82 21.00
N ASP A 228 1.22 -5.82 21.88
CA ASP A 228 1.42 -6.21 23.26
C ASP A 228 2.06 -7.59 23.32
N LYS A 229 3.03 -7.75 24.22
CA LYS A 229 3.57 -9.08 24.53
C LYS A 229 2.42 -9.96 25.01
N LYS A 230 1.87 -10.81 24.15
CA LYS A 230 0.88 -11.80 24.56
C LYS A 230 1.50 -12.57 25.73
N LYS A 231 0.86 -12.56 26.91
CA LYS A 231 1.17 -13.53 27.96
C LYS A 231 1.08 -14.89 27.27
N LYS A 232 2.19 -15.62 27.23
CA LYS A 232 2.21 -16.97 26.67
C LYS A 232 1.13 -17.76 27.42
N GLU A 233 -0.02 -17.97 26.80
CA GLU A 233 -0.96 -18.96 27.30
C GLU A 233 -0.22 -20.29 27.31
N LYS A 234 -0.14 -20.91 28.48
CA LYS A 234 0.41 -22.26 28.61
C LYS A 234 -0.35 -23.15 27.63
N PRO A 235 0.32 -24.01 26.88
CA PRO A 235 -0.37 -24.88 25.94
C PRO A 235 -1.38 -25.72 26.72
N LYS A 236 -2.66 -25.53 26.48
CA LYS A 236 -3.70 -26.46 26.92
C LYS A 236 -3.39 -27.80 26.26
N LYS A 237 -3.08 -28.80 27.06
CA LYS A 237 -3.04 -30.20 26.64
C LYS A 237 -4.42 -30.54 26.11
N ASP A 238 -4.60 -30.56 24.84
CA ASP A 238 -5.84 -31.02 24.25
C ASP A 238 -5.63 -32.37 23.56
N LYS A 239 -6.54 -33.25 23.91
CA LYS A 239 -6.70 -34.57 23.32
C LYS A 239 -7.58 -34.42 22.08
N GLY A 240 -7.13 -34.92 20.95
CA GLY A 240 -8.03 -35.22 19.84
C GLY A 240 -7.74 -34.51 18.53
N ASP A 241 -7.39 -35.31 17.56
CA ASP A 241 -7.25 -35.01 16.15
C ASP A 241 -8.35 -34.10 15.57
N LYS A 242 -7.96 -32.93 15.06
CA LYS A 242 -8.59 -32.34 13.88
C LYS A 242 -7.58 -31.44 13.17
N LYS A 243 -7.24 -31.81 11.94
CA LYS A 243 -6.44 -31.04 10.98
C LYS A 243 -7.08 -29.67 10.75
N GLY A 244 -6.41 -28.63 11.18
CA GLY A 244 -6.67 -27.24 10.89
C GLY A 244 -5.65 -26.43 11.68
N LYS A 245 -4.53 -26.02 11.04
CA LYS A 245 -3.64 -25.03 11.65
C LYS A 245 -4.50 -23.82 12.02
N PRO A 246 -4.44 -23.29 13.26
CA PRO A 246 -5.04 -22.01 13.59
C PRO A 246 -4.41 -20.97 12.63
N GLU A 247 -5.21 -20.31 11.81
CA GLU A 247 -4.75 -19.09 11.14
C GLU A 247 -4.39 -18.11 12.27
N ASP A 248 -3.11 -17.82 12.43
CA ASP A 248 -2.66 -16.75 13.30
C ASP A 248 -3.40 -15.48 12.89
N LYS A 249 -4.31 -15.00 13.74
CA LYS A 249 -5.05 -13.77 13.50
C LYS A 249 -4.03 -12.64 13.42
N LYS A 250 -3.72 -12.21 12.17
CA LYS A 250 -2.83 -11.08 11.95
C LYS A 250 -3.40 -9.83 12.62
N GLU A 251 -2.55 -9.13 13.36
CA GLU A 251 -2.90 -7.84 13.96
C GLU A 251 -3.28 -6.85 12.86
N LYS A 252 -4.19 -5.92 13.18
CA LYS A 252 -4.67 -4.93 12.22
C LYS A 252 -4.58 -3.52 12.80
N VAL A 253 -4.02 -2.61 12.04
CA VAL A 253 -4.10 -1.17 12.29
C VAL A 253 -5.22 -0.59 11.45
N THR A 254 -6.06 0.23 12.05
CA THR A 254 -7.09 1.00 11.35
C THR A 254 -6.48 2.33 10.91
N MET A 255 -6.62 2.62 9.63
CA MET A 255 -6.26 3.90 9.03
C MET A 255 -7.54 4.64 8.69
N GLU A 256 -7.68 5.86 9.19
CA GLU A 256 -8.73 6.80 8.80
C GLU A 256 -8.09 7.98 8.10
N VAL A 257 -8.72 8.42 7.03
CA VAL A 257 -8.36 9.62 6.28
C VAL A 257 -9.40 10.67 6.57
N LEU A 258 -8.98 11.82 7.05
CA LEU A 258 -9.82 12.95 7.35
C LEU A 258 -9.51 14.09 6.36
N ASP A 259 -10.56 14.78 5.92
CA ASP A 259 -10.44 16.01 5.13
C ASP A 259 -10.11 17.23 6.01
N GLU A 260 -10.08 18.41 5.40
CA GLU A 260 -9.79 19.68 6.08
C GLU A 260 -10.79 20.06 7.17
N ASP A 261 -12.04 19.59 7.04
CA ASP A 261 -13.09 19.78 8.05
C ASP A 261 -13.04 18.75 9.19
N GLY A 262 -12.06 17.83 9.16
CA GLY A 262 -11.93 16.75 10.12
C GLY A 262 -12.92 15.60 9.93
N LYS A 263 -13.62 15.56 8.81
CA LYS A 263 -14.57 14.48 8.47
C LYS A 263 -13.83 13.27 7.94
N VAL A 264 -14.16 12.08 8.45
CA VAL A 264 -13.60 10.83 7.94
C VAL A 264 -14.16 10.54 6.54
N ILE A 265 -13.30 10.59 5.53
CA ILE A 265 -13.64 10.32 4.13
C ILE A 265 -13.27 8.91 3.68
N ARG A 266 -12.45 8.20 4.45
CA ARG A 266 -12.03 6.83 4.15
C ARG A 266 -11.58 6.09 5.40
N THR A 267 -11.97 4.81 5.53
CA THR A 267 -11.44 3.90 6.56
C THR A 267 -10.89 2.63 5.91
N VAL A 268 -9.68 2.25 6.28
CA VAL A 268 -9.04 1.01 5.78
C VAL A 268 -8.36 0.30 6.94
N LYS A 269 -8.49 -1.02 7.01
CA LYS A 269 -7.76 -1.85 7.96
C LYS A 269 -6.63 -2.57 7.25
N HIS A 270 -5.41 -2.39 7.74
CA HIS A 270 -4.21 -3.03 7.23
C HIS A 270 -3.72 -4.12 8.18
N ASN A 271 -3.39 -5.29 7.63
CA ASN A 271 -2.63 -6.29 8.39
C ASN A 271 -1.23 -5.74 8.61
N VAL A 272 -0.72 -5.89 9.83
CA VAL A 272 0.57 -5.37 10.26
C VAL A 272 1.39 -6.44 10.95
N GLU A 273 2.71 -6.26 10.92
CA GLU A 273 3.70 -7.10 11.61
C GLU A 273 4.48 -6.24 12.60
N ALA A 274 5.12 -6.88 13.58
CA ALA A 274 5.96 -6.15 14.52
C ALA A 274 7.14 -5.49 13.78
N GLY A 275 7.43 -4.23 14.14
CA GLY A 275 8.48 -3.43 13.52
C GLY A 275 7.94 -2.38 12.55
N ILE A 276 8.71 -2.07 11.52
CA ILE A 276 8.37 -1.06 10.53
C ILE A 276 7.39 -1.63 9.51
N ASN A 277 6.27 -0.94 9.34
CA ASN A 277 5.25 -1.24 8.36
C ASN A 277 5.15 -0.09 7.35
N ARG A 278 4.88 -0.44 6.10
CA ARG A 278 4.65 0.53 5.02
C ARG A 278 3.38 0.16 4.28
N VAL A 279 2.41 1.05 4.29
CA VAL A 279 1.11 0.88 3.63
C VAL A 279 0.82 2.07 2.71
N TYR A 280 -0.20 1.96 1.87
CA TYR A 280 -0.54 3.01 0.92
C TYR A 280 -2.01 3.38 1.01
N TRP A 281 -2.27 4.69 1.02
CA TRP A 281 -3.59 5.24 0.73
C TRP A 281 -3.66 5.63 -0.74
N GLY A 282 -4.58 5.02 -1.50
CA GLY A 282 -4.68 5.22 -2.94
C GLY A 282 -5.32 6.55 -3.38
N LEU A 283 -5.33 7.58 -2.53
CA LEU A 283 -5.87 8.94 -2.80
C LEU A 283 -7.32 8.92 -3.25
N ARG A 284 -8.13 8.06 -2.65
CA ARG A 284 -9.56 7.91 -2.96
C ARG A 284 -10.40 8.00 -1.70
N ARG A 285 -11.57 8.62 -1.86
CA ARG A 285 -12.64 8.63 -0.84
C ARG A 285 -13.30 7.25 -0.74
N LYS A 286 -14.17 7.10 0.23
CA LYS A 286 -15.11 5.98 0.32
C LYS A 286 -16.04 6.00 -0.89
N GLY A 287 -16.26 4.84 -1.47
CA GLY A 287 -17.17 4.66 -2.59
C GLY A 287 -18.39 3.84 -2.22
N VAL A 288 -19.16 3.52 -3.23
CA VAL A 288 -20.35 2.68 -3.14
C VAL A 288 -20.03 1.26 -3.61
N ARG A 289 -20.60 0.27 -2.94
CA ARG A 289 -20.46 -1.12 -3.31
C ARG A 289 -21.13 -1.38 -4.67
N SER A 290 -20.46 -2.13 -5.51
CA SER A 290 -21.02 -2.57 -6.79
C SER A 290 -22.24 -3.49 -6.57
N PRO A 291 -23.30 -3.40 -7.39
CA PRO A 291 -24.44 -4.31 -7.33
C PRO A 291 -24.05 -5.80 -7.58
N ASN A 292 -22.93 -6.03 -8.27
CA ASN A 292 -22.39 -7.38 -8.46
C ASN A 292 -21.85 -8.00 -7.16
N ALA A 293 -21.37 -7.19 -6.22
CA ALA A 293 -20.79 -7.66 -4.97
C ALA A 293 -21.89 -8.02 -3.95
N PRO A 294 -21.71 -9.08 -3.15
CA PRO A 294 -22.64 -9.42 -2.07
C PRO A 294 -22.62 -8.38 -0.96
N LYS A 295 -23.72 -8.27 -0.22
CA LYS A 295 -23.79 -7.46 1.00
C LYS A 295 -22.77 -8.00 2.01
N PRO A 296 -21.92 -7.16 2.61
CA PRO A 296 -20.97 -7.60 3.61
C PRO A 296 -21.68 -8.23 4.82
N THR A 297 -21.17 -9.36 5.29
CA THR A 297 -21.69 -10.05 6.48
C THR A 297 -20.91 -9.70 7.75
N LYS A 298 -19.71 -9.13 7.59
CA LYS A 298 -18.82 -8.75 8.70
C LYS A 298 -18.81 -7.23 8.86
N PRO A 299 -18.86 -6.70 10.12
CA PRO A 299 -18.78 -5.26 10.37
C PRO A 299 -17.48 -4.60 9.91
N ASP A 300 -16.41 -5.39 9.84
CA ASP A 300 -15.06 -4.93 9.46
C ASP A 300 -14.73 -5.19 7.99
N ALA A 301 -15.73 -5.36 7.14
CA ALA A 301 -15.54 -5.53 5.70
C ALA A 301 -14.85 -4.30 5.10
N LYS A 302 -13.98 -4.56 4.12
CA LYS A 302 -13.24 -3.49 3.41
C LYS A 302 -14.21 -2.53 2.72
N GLU A 303 -14.06 -1.24 3.00
CA GLU A 303 -14.82 -0.21 2.29
C GLU A 303 -14.48 -0.20 0.79
N PRO A 304 -15.48 -0.04 -0.09
CA PRO A 304 -15.24 0.13 -1.52
C PRO A 304 -14.48 1.43 -1.78
N GLY A 305 -13.61 1.43 -2.79
CA GLY A 305 -12.95 2.64 -3.26
C GLY A 305 -13.90 3.52 -4.05
N GLY A 306 -13.86 4.81 -3.78
CA GLY A 306 -14.65 5.84 -4.45
C GLY A 306 -13.85 6.74 -5.40
N PRO A 307 -14.33 7.95 -5.64
CA PRO A 307 -13.66 8.97 -6.44
C PRO A 307 -12.28 9.34 -5.89
N PRO A 308 -11.39 9.88 -6.73
CA PRO A 308 -10.16 10.49 -6.25
C PRO A 308 -10.47 11.70 -5.37
N VAL A 309 -9.57 12.00 -4.46
CA VAL A 309 -9.61 13.23 -3.66
C VAL A 309 -9.11 14.42 -4.48
N LEU A 310 -9.40 15.63 -4.04
CA LEU A 310 -8.80 16.86 -4.57
C LEU A 310 -7.37 17.04 -4.02
N PRO A 311 -6.52 17.85 -4.66
CA PRO A 311 -5.30 18.34 -4.03
C PRO A 311 -5.62 19.08 -2.74
N GLY A 312 -4.76 18.94 -1.73
CA GLY A 312 -4.95 19.55 -0.41
C GLY A 312 -4.32 18.72 0.69
N GLU A 313 -4.52 19.13 1.92
CA GLU A 313 -4.02 18.46 3.12
C GLU A 313 -5.04 17.47 3.67
N TYR A 314 -4.57 16.29 4.03
CA TYR A 314 -5.39 15.23 4.61
C TYR A 314 -4.73 14.71 5.87
N THR A 315 -5.48 14.65 6.96
CA THR A 315 -5.01 14.02 8.19
C THR A 315 -5.19 12.52 8.10
N ILE A 316 -4.10 11.77 8.23
CA ILE A 316 -4.12 10.31 8.35
C ILE A 316 -4.02 9.98 9.82
N ARG A 317 -5.03 9.28 10.34
CA ARG A 317 -5.07 8.78 11.71
C ARG A 317 -4.91 7.27 11.71
N LEU A 318 -3.87 6.78 12.39
CA LEU A 318 -3.64 5.35 12.61
C LEU A 318 -4.05 4.99 14.03
N SER A 319 -4.79 3.89 14.20
CA SER A 319 -5.22 3.42 15.51
C SER A 319 -5.13 1.91 15.66
N HIS A 320 -4.75 1.46 16.88
CA HIS A 320 -4.75 0.07 17.30
C HIS A 320 -5.11 -0.02 18.79
N GLY A 321 -6.26 -0.57 19.10
CA GLY A 321 -6.79 -0.57 20.47
C GLY A 321 -6.99 0.86 20.99
N LYS A 322 -6.23 1.24 22.04
CA LYS A 322 -6.26 2.59 22.64
C LYS A 322 -5.19 3.53 22.05
N ASP A 323 -4.23 2.99 21.30
CA ASP A 323 -3.14 3.78 20.74
C ASP A 323 -3.58 4.43 19.46
N THR A 324 -3.31 5.74 19.36
CA THR A 324 -3.63 6.55 18.18
C THR A 324 -2.50 7.51 17.89
N THR A 325 -2.20 7.68 16.62
CA THR A 325 -1.23 8.65 16.13
C THR A 325 -1.70 9.20 14.79
N SER A 326 -1.33 10.43 14.46
CA SER A 326 -1.74 11.06 13.21
C SER A 326 -0.61 11.87 12.59
N GLN A 327 -0.66 11.99 11.26
CA GLN A 327 0.21 12.83 10.44
C GLN A 327 -0.60 13.45 9.31
N VAL A 328 -0.11 14.57 8.79
CA VAL A 328 -0.70 15.23 7.62
C VAL A 328 -0.01 14.75 6.36
N VAL A 329 -0.80 14.46 5.33
CA VAL A 329 -0.35 14.15 3.97
C VAL A 329 -0.75 15.31 3.07
N ASN A 330 0.21 15.95 2.44
CA ASN A 330 -0.04 16.91 1.38
C ASN A 330 -0.21 16.18 0.05
N VAL A 331 -1.37 16.35 -0.61
CA VAL A 331 -1.70 15.76 -1.91
C VAL A 331 -1.61 16.83 -2.97
N ILE A 332 -0.78 16.60 -3.99
CA ILE A 332 -0.58 17.51 -5.10
C ILE A 332 -0.98 16.88 -6.44
N LEU A 333 -1.23 17.72 -7.43
CA LEU A 333 -1.39 17.28 -8.81
C LEU A 333 -0.08 16.71 -9.39
N ASP A 334 -0.21 15.88 -10.41
CA ASP A 334 0.95 15.39 -11.15
C ASP A 334 1.63 16.57 -11.88
N PRO A 335 2.86 16.95 -11.51
CA PRO A 335 3.53 18.12 -12.09
C PRO A 335 3.90 17.94 -13.57
N ARG A 336 3.82 16.70 -14.08
CA ARG A 336 4.10 16.38 -15.50
C ARG A 336 2.93 16.69 -16.41
N VAL A 337 1.75 16.94 -15.84
CA VAL A 337 0.50 17.13 -16.60
C VAL A 337 -0.16 18.43 -16.16
N GLY A 338 -0.48 19.28 -17.12
CA GLY A 338 -1.14 20.57 -16.85
C GLY A 338 -2.62 20.39 -16.48
N ILE A 339 -2.89 19.89 -15.26
CA ILE A 339 -4.25 19.73 -14.74
C ILE A 339 -4.63 20.99 -13.96
N ASN A 340 -5.88 21.45 -14.18
CA ASN A 340 -6.44 22.56 -13.42
C ASN A 340 -7.33 22.02 -12.28
N THR A 341 -7.07 22.44 -11.05
CA THR A 341 -7.84 22.04 -9.86
C THR A 341 -9.33 22.33 -10.02
N ARG A 342 -9.71 23.49 -10.60
CA ARG A 342 -11.12 23.81 -10.87
C ARG A 342 -11.83 22.75 -11.72
N ASN A 343 -11.11 22.13 -12.65
CA ASN A 343 -11.68 21.06 -13.46
C ASN A 343 -11.97 19.81 -12.62
N LEU A 344 -11.14 19.51 -11.63
CA LEU A 344 -11.38 18.40 -10.69
C LEU A 344 -12.54 18.70 -9.73
N GLU A 345 -12.66 19.95 -9.28
CA GLU A 345 -13.80 20.41 -8.47
C GLU A 345 -15.11 20.23 -9.22
N ARG A 346 -15.16 20.61 -10.50
CA ARG A 346 -16.33 20.42 -11.35
C ARG A 346 -16.71 18.96 -11.64
N LEU A 347 -15.80 18.03 -11.46
CA LEU A 347 -16.09 16.59 -11.53
C LEU A 347 -16.74 16.05 -10.25
N GLN A 348 -16.63 16.72 -9.11
CA GLN A 348 -17.13 16.21 -7.84
C GLN A 348 -18.65 15.93 -7.85
N PRO A 349 -19.53 16.88 -8.28
CA PRO A 349 -20.97 16.61 -8.35
C PRO A 349 -21.32 15.46 -9.30
N ILE A 350 -20.55 15.29 -10.39
CA ILE A 350 -20.75 14.16 -11.32
C ILE A 350 -20.40 12.82 -10.64
N TYR A 351 -19.31 12.78 -9.85
CA TYR A 351 -18.98 11.60 -9.07
C TYR A 351 -20.04 11.29 -8.00
N GLU A 352 -20.59 12.30 -7.34
CA GLU A 352 -21.64 12.13 -6.35
C GLU A 352 -22.90 11.56 -6.96
N ARG A 353 -23.35 12.13 -8.09
CA ARG A 353 -24.52 11.63 -8.82
C ARG A 353 -24.32 10.19 -9.29
N GLN A 354 -23.15 9.87 -9.83
CA GLN A 354 -22.81 8.50 -10.21
C GLN A 354 -22.84 7.53 -9.00
N MET A 355 -22.39 7.97 -7.84
CA MET A 355 -22.45 7.16 -6.61
C MET A 355 -23.89 6.94 -6.13
N GLU A 356 -24.77 7.93 -6.23
CA GLU A 356 -26.21 7.82 -5.92
C GLU A 356 -26.90 6.80 -6.84
N ILE A 357 -26.64 6.86 -8.15
CA ILE A 357 -27.14 5.88 -9.12
C ILE A 357 -26.69 4.48 -8.72
N THR A 358 -25.39 4.31 -8.45
CA THR A 358 -24.84 3.00 -8.04
C THR A 358 -25.44 2.50 -6.73
N ALA A 359 -25.65 3.39 -5.75
CA ALA A 359 -26.25 3.06 -4.45
C ALA A 359 -27.69 2.56 -4.61
N SER A 360 -28.50 3.25 -5.43
CA SER A 360 -29.89 2.89 -5.71
C SER A 360 -30.00 1.51 -6.34
N VAL A 361 -29.18 1.22 -7.35
CA VAL A 361 -29.14 -0.10 -7.99
C VAL A 361 -28.64 -1.18 -7.03
N THR A 362 -27.65 -0.86 -6.20
CA THR A 362 -27.13 -1.80 -5.20
C THR A 362 -28.19 -2.15 -4.15
N LYS A 363 -28.99 -1.16 -3.72
CA LYS A 363 -30.11 -1.36 -2.79
C LYS A 363 -31.20 -2.24 -3.41
N ALA A 364 -31.57 -2.00 -4.67
CA ALA A 364 -32.51 -2.84 -5.38
C ALA A 364 -32.02 -4.29 -5.50
N MET A 365 -30.75 -4.48 -5.85
CA MET A 365 -30.14 -5.79 -5.95
C MET A 365 -30.10 -6.54 -4.61
N ASP A 366 -29.80 -5.85 -3.51
CA ASP A 366 -29.83 -6.45 -2.17
C ASP A 366 -31.24 -6.92 -1.82
N ARG A 367 -32.26 -6.12 -2.13
CA ARG A 367 -33.66 -6.48 -1.89
C ARG A 367 -34.09 -7.72 -2.68
N ILE A 368 -33.72 -7.78 -3.98
CA ILE A 368 -33.99 -8.96 -4.81
C ILE A 368 -33.31 -10.20 -4.23
N ARG A 369 -32.05 -10.12 -3.84
CA ARG A 369 -31.31 -11.25 -3.25
C ARG A 369 -31.88 -11.71 -1.92
N GLU A 370 -32.34 -10.79 -1.09
CA GLU A 370 -32.99 -11.08 0.17
C GLU A 370 -34.32 -11.79 -0.05
N SER A 371 -35.15 -11.29 -0.97
CA SER A 371 -36.41 -11.91 -1.36
C SER A 371 -36.21 -13.33 -1.94
N LYS A 372 -35.19 -13.55 -2.76
CA LYS A 372 -34.84 -14.91 -3.24
C LYS A 372 -34.56 -15.87 -2.08
N LYS A 373 -33.81 -15.45 -1.08
CA LYS A 373 -33.54 -16.29 0.11
C LYS A 373 -34.81 -16.60 0.89
N ILE A 374 -35.74 -15.65 1.01
CA ILE A 374 -37.04 -15.87 1.67
C ILE A 374 -37.81 -16.94 0.89
N VAL A 375 -37.96 -16.77 -0.43
CA VAL A 375 -38.68 -17.75 -1.27
C VAL A 375 -38.02 -19.14 -1.21
N GLU A 376 -36.69 -19.22 -1.26
CA GLU A 376 -35.95 -20.49 -1.10
C GLU A 376 -36.22 -21.15 0.25
N SER A 377 -36.29 -20.35 1.32
CA SER A 377 -36.59 -20.86 2.66
C SER A 377 -38.03 -21.40 2.78
N VAL A 378 -39.00 -20.67 2.23
CA VAL A 378 -40.42 -21.11 2.18
C VAL A 378 -40.53 -22.39 1.35
N ASN A 379 -39.92 -22.46 0.18
CA ASN A 379 -39.94 -23.67 -0.65
C ASN A 379 -39.37 -24.89 0.09
N LYS A 380 -38.25 -24.74 0.81
CA LYS A 380 -37.68 -25.82 1.63
C LYS A 380 -38.62 -26.28 2.73
N MET A 381 -39.37 -25.37 3.38
CA MET A 381 -40.35 -25.74 4.39
C MET A 381 -41.51 -26.55 3.77
N LEU A 382 -41.97 -26.17 2.57
CA LEU A 382 -43.06 -26.83 1.86
C LEU A 382 -42.66 -28.23 1.40
N ASP A 383 -41.40 -28.45 0.95
CA ASP A 383 -40.87 -29.73 0.55
C ASP A 383 -40.85 -30.76 1.73
N VAL A 384 -40.55 -30.27 2.93
CA VAL A 384 -40.50 -31.15 4.12
C VAL A 384 -41.89 -31.61 4.52
N LYS A 385 -42.94 -30.81 4.32
CA LYS A 385 -44.30 -31.07 4.80
C LYS A 385 -45.17 -31.92 3.85
N LYS A 386 -44.81 -32.08 2.60
CA LYS A 386 -45.51 -32.92 1.55
C LYS A 386 -47.05 -32.86 1.59
N ASN A 387 -47.64 -31.71 1.96
CA ASN A 387 -49.10 -31.58 2.04
C ASN A 387 -49.68 -31.20 0.67
N LYS A 388 -50.75 -31.86 0.25
CA LYS A 388 -51.44 -31.59 -1.03
C LYS A 388 -51.95 -30.12 -1.09
N SER A 389 -52.36 -29.54 0.01
CA SER A 389 -52.82 -28.15 0.11
C SER A 389 -51.73 -27.11 -0.17
N HIS A 390 -50.46 -27.51 -0.09
CA HIS A 390 -49.30 -26.60 -0.33
C HIS A 390 -48.85 -26.61 -1.80
N LYS A 391 -49.41 -27.44 -2.70
CA LYS A 391 -48.98 -27.49 -4.10
C LYS A 391 -49.12 -26.18 -4.84
N THR A 392 -50.16 -25.40 -4.56
CA THR A 392 -50.40 -24.07 -5.15
C THR A 392 -49.33 -23.10 -4.68
N LEU A 393 -49.00 -23.12 -3.41
CA LEU A 393 -47.96 -22.22 -2.83
C LEU A 393 -46.56 -22.59 -3.35
N GLN A 394 -46.27 -23.87 -3.56
CA GLN A 394 -45.03 -24.33 -4.22
C GLN A 394 -44.92 -23.83 -5.67
N LYS A 395 -46.03 -23.86 -6.42
CA LYS A 395 -46.10 -23.30 -7.79
C LYS A 395 -45.88 -21.79 -7.78
N ASN A 396 -46.51 -21.07 -6.83
CA ASN A 396 -46.33 -19.66 -6.65
C ASN A 396 -44.88 -19.31 -6.27
N GLY A 397 -44.25 -20.09 -5.38
CA GLY A 397 -42.85 -19.93 -5.00
C GLY A 397 -41.90 -20.12 -6.16
N LYS A 398 -42.17 -21.08 -7.06
CA LYS A 398 -41.39 -21.25 -8.30
C LYS A 398 -41.55 -20.06 -9.24
N SER A 399 -42.79 -19.60 -9.51
CA SER A 399 -43.06 -18.42 -10.32
C SER A 399 -42.37 -17.17 -9.74
N MET A 400 -42.43 -17.01 -8.42
CA MET A 400 -41.75 -15.89 -7.72
C MET A 400 -40.23 -15.94 -7.87
N THR A 401 -39.64 -17.13 -7.79
CA THR A 401 -38.21 -17.34 -8.05
C THR A 401 -37.82 -16.92 -9.47
N ASP A 402 -38.65 -17.31 -10.46
CA ASP A 402 -38.41 -16.96 -11.88
C ASP A 402 -38.55 -15.45 -12.10
N SER A 403 -39.55 -14.78 -11.51
CA SER A 403 -39.71 -13.33 -11.59
C SER A 403 -38.54 -12.58 -10.96
N LEU A 404 -38.12 -12.98 -9.75
CA LEU A 404 -36.94 -12.39 -9.09
C LEU A 404 -35.65 -12.62 -9.86
N LYS A 405 -35.54 -13.74 -10.60
CA LYS A 405 -34.40 -14.01 -11.45
C LYS A 405 -34.39 -13.07 -12.67
N VAL A 406 -35.53 -12.82 -13.30
CA VAL A 406 -35.65 -11.87 -14.41
C VAL A 406 -35.20 -10.49 -13.94
N LEU A 407 -35.68 -10.00 -12.80
CA LEU A 407 -35.26 -8.71 -12.22
C LEU A 407 -33.75 -8.65 -11.91
N GLU A 408 -33.18 -9.74 -11.38
CA GLU A 408 -31.74 -9.85 -11.15
C GLU A 408 -30.96 -9.74 -12.46
N GLU A 409 -31.42 -10.40 -13.53
CA GLU A 409 -30.78 -10.44 -14.85
C GLU A 409 -30.85 -9.09 -15.60
N LEU A 410 -31.76 -8.16 -15.22
CA LEU A 410 -31.75 -6.77 -15.71
C LEU A 410 -30.55 -5.99 -15.15
N ILE A 411 -30.13 -6.33 -13.92
CA ILE A 411 -29.09 -5.59 -13.20
C ILE A 411 -27.71 -6.21 -13.38
N VAL A 412 -27.59 -7.53 -13.30
CA VAL A 412 -26.31 -8.25 -13.33
C VAL A 412 -26.32 -9.41 -14.33
N ASN A 413 -25.16 -9.79 -14.81
CA ASN A 413 -25.02 -10.92 -15.72
C ASN A 413 -25.49 -12.24 -15.09
N LYS A 414 -26.10 -13.06 -15.90
CA LYS A 414 -26.45 -14.45 -15.55
C LYS A 414 -25.20 -15.20 -15.10
N LYS A 415 -25.33 -15.94 -13.99
CA LYS A 415 -24.23 -16.77 -13.49
C LYS A 415 -24.02 -17.99 -14.39
N GLY A 416 -22.77 -18.46 -14.47
CA GLY A 416 -22.40 -19.69 -15.17
C GLY A 416 -22.19 -19.55 -16.68
N LEU A 417 -22.17 -18.32 -17.21
CA LEU A 417 -21.78 -18.07 -18.59
C LEU A 417 -20.28 -18.30 -18.76
N GLN A 418 -19.90 -19.10 -19.75
CA GLN A 418 -18.50 -19.33 -20.11
C GLN A 418 -18.00 -18.28 -21.09
N GLY A 419 -16.70 -17.96 -21.01
CA GLY A 419 -16.04 -17.01 -21.89
C GLY A 419 -16.17 -15.54 -21.45
N ILE A 420 -15.72 -14.63 -22.31
CA ILE A 420 -15.78 -13.20 -22.08
C ILE A 420 -17.18 -12.69 -22.45
N VAL A 421 -18.05 -12.62 -21.46
CA VAL A 421 -19.41 -12.11 -21.66
C VAL A 421 -19.39 -10.60 -21.54
N ARG A 422 -19.50 -9.92 -22.69
CA ARG A 422 -19.76 -8.48 -22.75
C ARG A 422 -21.26 -8.29 -22.95
N SER A 423 -21.94 -7.85 -21.89
CA SER A 423 -23.37 -7.53 -21.95
C SER A 423 -23.59 -6.03 -21.76
N PRO A 424 -23.42 -5.21 -22.81
CA PRO A 424 -23.58 -3.77 -22.73
C PRO A 424 -25.00 -3.34 -22.38
N GLN A 425 -25.98 -4.24 -22.56
CA GLN A 425 -27.38 -3.99 -22.26
C GLN A 425 -27.70 -4.06 -20.75
N ILE A 426 -26.85 -4.73 -19.96
CA ILE A 426 -27.10 -4.92 -18.53
C ILE A 426 -26.72 -3.66 -17.76
N LEU A 427 -27.57 -3.27 -16.80
CA LEU A 427 -27.42 -2.01 -16.05
C LEU A 427 -26.06 -1.89 -15.35
N SER A 428 -25.57 -2.96 -14.69
CA SER A 428 -24.23 -2.93 -14.08
C SER A 428 -23.10 -2.74 -15.09
N GLY A 429 -23.29 -3.16 -16.33
CA GLY A 429 -22.36 -2.92 -17.44
C GLY A 429 -22.32 -1.46 -17.84
N LYS A 430 -23.48 -0.80 -17.94
CA LYS A 430 -23.64 0.64 -18.24
C LYS A 430 -22.99 1.49 -17.15
N ILE A 431 -23.30 1.23 -15.88
CA ILE A 431 -22.69 1.90 -14.72
C ILE A 431 -21.16 1.69 -14.70
N SER A 432 -20.67 0.49 -15.03
CA SER A 432 -19.23 0.21 -15.08
C SER A 432 -18.54 0.97 -16.23
N ALA A 433 -19.21 1.17 -17.34
CA ALA A 433 -18.71 1.98 -18.45
C ALA A 433 -18.60 3.46 -18.07
N LEU A 434 -19.62 4.03 -17.42
CA LEU A 434 -19.60 5.38 -16.88
C LEU A 434 -18.45 5.55 -15.88
N ASN A 435 -18.30 4.65 -14.91
CA ASN A 435 -17.24 4.68 -13.91
C ASN A 435 -15.85 4.68 -14.54
N ARG A 436 -15.63 3.79 -15.52
CA ARG A 436 -14.35 3.70 -16.22
C ARG A 436 -14.03 4.98 -16.96
N TYR A 437 -15.03 5.61 -17.57
CA TYR A 437 -14.87 6.86 -18.29
C TYR A 437 -14.55 8.02 -17.32
N LEU A 438 -15.32 8.17 -16.26
CA LEU A 438 -15.14 9.21 -15.25
C LEU A 438 -13.77 9.13 -14.54
N TYR A 439 -13.39 7.93 -14.11
CA TYR A 439 -12.14 7.74 -13.35
C TYR A 439 -10.86 7.68 -14.21
N SER A 440 -11.00 7.65 -15.53
CA SER A 440 -9.86 7.69 -16.45
C SER A 440 -9.44 9.10 -16.85
N ASN A 441 -10.23 10.11 -16.50
CA ASN A 441 -10.04 11.49 -16.96
C ASN A 441 -9.95 12.45 -15.77
N LEU A 442 -8.89 13.24 -15.72
CA LEU A 442 -8.66 14.31 -14.74
C LEU A 442 -8.65 15.70 -15.38
N THR A 443 -9.04 15.82 -16.65
CA THR A 443 -9.01 17.11 -17.38
C THR A 443 -10.28 17.95 -17.19
N GLY A 444 -11.28 17.42 -16.50
CA GLY A 444 -12.54 18.08 -16.20
C GLY A 444 -13.75 17.47 -16.93
N PRO A 445 -14.96 17.91 -16.62
CA PRO A 445 -16.18 17.43 -17.25
C PRO A 445 -16.23 17.81 -18.74
N ASN A 446 -16.89 16.96 -19.52
CA ASN A 446 -17.15 17.19 -20.93
C ASN A 446 -18.51 16.58 -21.32
N LYS A 447 -19.00 16.90 -22.53
CA LYS A 447 -20.30 16.42 -23.02
C LYS A 447 -20.51 14.90 -22.96
N SER A 448 -19.42 14.11 -23.05
CA SER A 448 -19.55 12.65 -22.93
C SER A 448 -19.79 12.22 -21.48
N HIS A 449 -19.30 12.96 -20.50
CA HIS A 449 -19.62 12.72 -19.09
C HIS A 449 -21.11 12.96 -18.84
N ASP A 450 -21.62 14.10 -19.29
CA ASP A 450 -23.04 14.48 -19.14
C ASP A 450 -23.93 13.43 -19.82
N TYR A 451 -23.64 13.12 -21.08
CA TYR A 451 -24.41 12.12 -21.84
C TYR A 451 -24.41 10.73 -21.15
N LEU A 452 -23.25 10.23 -20.71
CA LEU A 452 -23.17 8.92 -20.07
C LEU A 452 -23.84 8.90 -18.70
N LEU A 453 -23.82 10.02 -17.99
CA LEU A 453 -24.49 10.17 -16.71
C LEU A 453 -26.01 10.13 -16.89
N ASP A 454 -26.56 11.00 -17.77
CA ASP A 454 -27.99 11.07 -18.09
C ASP A 454 -28.49 9.73 -18.62
N TYR A 455 -27.74 9.10 -19.54
CA TYR A 455 -28.07 7.79 -20.08
C TYR A 455 -28.12 6.70 -18.98
N SER A 456 -27.11 6.69 -18.10
CA SER A 456 -27.06 5.70 -17.01
C SER A 456 -28.17 5.91 -15.99
N GLU A 457 -28.56 7.16 -15.76
CA GLU A 457 -29.66 7.53 -14.88
C GLU A 457 -31.00 7.07 -15.46
N ALA A 458 -31.30 7.44 -16.71
CA ALA A 458 -32.54 7.05 -17.39
C ALA A 458 -32.71 5.52 -17.48
N GLU A 459 -31.62 4.79 -17.74
CA GLU A 459 -31.65 3.33 -17.76
C GLU A 459 -31.81 2.73 -16.35
N THR A 460 -31.29 3.41 -15.33
CA THR A 460 -31.49 3.02 -13.93
C THR A 460 -32.95 3.20 -13.52
N GLU A 461 -33.56 4.33 -13.84
CA GLU A 461 -34.99 4.60 -13.57
C GLU A 461 -35.89 3.52 -14.18
N LYS A 462 -35.70 3.19 -15.45
CA LYS A 462 -36.47 2.11 -16.13
C LYS A 462 -36.40 0.78 -15.40
N VAL A 463 -35.21 0.41 -14.88
CA VAL A 463 -35.04 -0.86 -14.15
C VAL A 463 -35.62 -0.77 -12.76
N LEU A 464 -35.45 0.38 -12.07
CA LEU A 464 -36.02 0.60 -10.73
C LEU A 464 -37.53 0.62 -10.77
N ASP A 465 -38.17 1.16 -11.80
CA ASP A 465 -39.62 1.14 -11.96
C ASP A 465 -40.14 -0.29 -12.08
N GLN A 466 -39.49 -1.15 -12.86
CA GLN A 466 -39.87 -2.58 -12.95
C GLN A 466 -39.73 -3.28 -11.57
N VAL A 467 -38.62 -3.02 -10.87
CA VAL A 467 -38.38 -3.58 -9.52
C VAL A 467 -39.45 -3.08 -8.56
N ASN A 468 -39.75 -1.78 -8.57
CA ASN A 468 -40.75 -1.17 -7.67
C ASN A 468 -42.17 -1.68 -7.98
N GLN A 469 -42.53 -1.80 -9.24
CA GLN A 469 -43.82 -2.36 -9.66
C GLN A 469 -43.98 -3.80 -9.14
N PHE A 470 -42.95 -4.66 -9.31
CA PHE A 470 -42.98 -6.02 -8.79
C PHE A 470 -43.21 -6.04 -7.27
N TYR A 471 -42.50 -5.20 -6.50
CA TYR A 471 -42.68 -5.13 -5.05
C TYR A 471 -44.01 -4.50 -4.61
N LYS A 472 -44.66 -3.72 -5.46
CA LYS A 472 -45.97 -3.13 -5.20
C LYS A 472 -47.13 -4.11 -5.52
N GLU A 473 -46.98 -4.90 -6.58
CA GLU A 473 -48.10 -5.68 -7.14
C GLU A 473 -47.98 -7.19 -6.89
N GLU A 474 -46.82 -7.78 -7.11
CA GLU A 474 -46.64 -9.23 -7.09
C GLU A 474 -46.15 -9.77 -5.74
N TRP A 475 -45.21 -9.07 -5.13
CA TRP A 475 -44.64 -9.51 -3.85
C TRP A 475 -45.70 -9.58 -2.70
N PRO A 476 -46.62 -8.63 -2.53
CA PRO A 476 -47.64 -8.71 -1.45
C PRO A 476 -48.57 -9.90 -1.63
N LYS A 477 -48.94 -10.26 -2.86
CA LYS A 477 -49.77 -11.43 -3.15
C LYS A 477 -49.13 -12.73 -2.65
N TYR A 478 -47.78 -12.84 -2.90
CA TYR A 478 -47.02 -13.99 -2.42
C TYR A 478 -46.87 -13.97 -0.91
N GLN A 479 -46.61 -12.82 -0.32
CA GLN A 479 -46.51 -12.66 1.12
C GLN A 479 -47.81 -13.12 1.82
N THR A 480 -48.95 -12.61 1.41
CA THR A 480 -50.27 -13.02 1.95
C THR A 480 -50.47 -14.53 1.81
N ALA A 481 -50.16 -15.11 0.64
CA ALA A 481 -50.33 -16.55 0.45
C ALA A 481 -49.42 -17.40 1.36
N VAL A 482 -48.25 -16.90 1.74
CA VAL A 482 -47.35 -17.56 2.69
C VAL A 482 -47.87 -17.41 4.13
N GLU A 483 -48.39 -16.25 4.49
CA GLU A 483 -48.97 -15.97 5.82
C GLU A 483 -50.22 -16.82 6.05
N ASP A 484 -51.14 -16.90 5.10
CA ASP A 484 -52.35 -17.71 5.12
C ASP A 484 -52.06 -19.22 5.23
N ALA A 485 -50.95 -19.67 4.73
CA ALA A 485 -50.54 -21.05 4.82
C ALA A 485 -50.09 -21.53 6.19
N ASN A 486 -49.98 -20.61 7.19
CA ASN A 486 -49.59 -20.90 8.57
C ASN A 486 -48.46 -21.90 8.73
N LEU A 487 -47.34 -21.64 8.02
CA LEU A 487 -46.18 -22.53 7.98
C LEU A 487 -45.45 -22.51 9.34
N SER A 488 -45.64 -23.59 10.12
CA SER A 488 -44.91 -23.80 11.39
C SER A 488 -43.62 -24.60 11.12
N LEU A 489 -42.52 -24.17 11.71
CA LEU A 489 -41.25 -24.93 11.74
C LEU A 489 -41.28 -26.14 12.66
N PHE A 490 -42.23 -26.19 13.57
CA PHE A 490 -42.33 -27.22 14.59
C PHE A 490 -43.09 -28.40 14.06
N LYS A 491 -42.61 -29.64 14.36
CA LYS A 491 -43.34 -30.89 14.14
C LYS A 491 -44.29 -31.11 15.34
N GLU A 492 -45.48 -31.70 15.07
CA GLU A 492 -46.32 -32.14 16.14
C GLU A 492 -45.59 -33.20 16.99
N PHE A 493 -45.65 -33.00 18.31
CA PHE A 493 -45.04 -33.95 19.23
C PHE A 493 -45.86 -35.22 19.30
N THR A 494 -45.24 -36.32 18.91
CA THR A 494 -45.85 -37.68 19.12
C THR A 494 -45.06 -38.32 20.26
N PRO A 495 -45.73 -38.76 21.35
CA PRO A 495 -45.06 -39.42 22.46
C PRO A 495 -44.35 -40.71 21.97
N ILE A 496 -43.07 -40.85 22.32
CA ILE A 496 -42.30 -42.07 22.05
C ILE A 496 -42.78 -43.11 23.08
N LYS A 497 -43.35 -44.21 22.61
CA LYS A 497 -43.70 -45.36 23.44
C LYS A 497 -42.66 -46.46 23.26
N ILE A 498 -42.30 -47.13 24.39
CA ILE A 498 -41.53 -48.36 24.36
C ILE A 498 -42.46 -49.46 23.83
N ASN A 499 -42.10 -50.13 22.71
CA ASN A 499 -42.81 -51.31 22.21
C ASN A 499 -42.44 -52.53 23.04
#